data_90ef64df8e6fd73e2c3b8348a890c331
#
_entry.id   90ef64df8e6fd73e2c3b8348a890c331
#
_cell.length_a   1.000
_cell.length_b   1.000
_cell.length_c   1.000
_cell.angle_alpha   90.00
_cell.angle_beta   90.00
_cell.angle_gamma   90.00
#
_symmetry.space_group_name_H-M   'P 1'
#
loop_
_entity.id
_entity.type
_entity.pdbx_description
1 polymer ?
#
loop_
_entity_poly.entity_id
_entity_poly.type
_entity_poly.pdbx_seq_one_letter_code
_entity_poly.pdbx_strand_id
1 'polypeptide(L)'
;HLTKDPSAFKLPRKYKISVSDSWKDSANAGIADLGFIAKEFDGKRGFSVYGGGGLGPNPSRSILLNEFIDDKMILYHVEAMKILFQREGDYENRNKARIRYILGRLGEDKFKELYKDILQEVIKNNDLDLTVEYGIDAEKKRPVMKIDKKDRLLPQIQSGKYSVYVHPTGGYISTDDLKSITGFLKYLPYETSIRLTSTQGFYIRDLSHSDGETLLKVIEDIMPDYPLASSVSCTGADTCRIGILKSKELLGEIVKRFNDEQLDTKRQLPRIFISGCRNSCGQHQKGEIGLCGKKKKVNGRAMPFYAVFLNGLAEGNNTRLGAEMGDVPAKKIPEFLVAVAKSLKNAGGIDQKEVSGLIEKYNVFNSDIPEDMYLDY
;
A
#
# COMPACT_ATOMS: atom_id res chain seq x y z
N HIS A 1 16.58 -18.13 -2.47
CA HIS A 1 17.94 -17.62 -2.35
C HIS A 1 18.19 -17.08 -0.93
N LEU A 2 17.68 -15.93 -0.54
CA LEU A 2 17.97 -15.30 0.76
C LEU A 2 17.65 -16.15 1.99
N THR A 3 16.60 -16.95 1.99
CA THR A 3 16.22 -17.81 3.12
C THR A 3 17.21 -18.95 3.39
N LYS A 4 18.04 -19.28 2.38
CA LYS A 4 19.09 -20.28 2.49
C LYS A 4 20.45 -19.67 2.91
N ASP A 5 20.55 -18.35 2.97
CA ASP A 5 21.77 -17.65 3.34
C ASP A 5 21.71 -17.16 4.80
N PRO A 6 22.51 -17.75 5.72
CA PRO A 6 22.55 -17.34 7.12
C PRO A 6 22.90 -15.85 7.33
N SER A 7 23.64 -15.24 6.39
CA SER A 7 24.04 -13.84 6.47
C SER A 7 22.85 -12.89 6.29
N ALA A 8 21.82 -13.30 5.56
CA ALA A 8 20.60 -12.52 5.37
C ALA A 8 19.81 -12.29 6.67
N PHE A 9 19.97 -13.19 7.67
CA PHE A 9 19.34 -13.05 8.99
C PHE A 9 20.12 -12.10 9.94
N LYS A 10 21.34 -11.69 9.54
CA LYS A 10 22.20 -10.79 10.32
C LYS A 10 22.15 -9.35 9.81
N LEU A 11 21.21 -9.00 8.93
CA LEU A 11 21.03 -7.64 8.45
C LEU A 11 20.67 -6.69 9.59
N PRO A 12 21.09 -5.42 9.55
CA PRO A 12 20.85 -4.47 10.64
C PRO A 12 19.37 -4.18 10.85
N ARG A 13 18.54 -4.31 9.80
CA ARG A 13 17.09 -4.13 9.83
C ARG A 13 16.42 -4.97 8.73
N LYS A 14 15.05 -4.92 8.66
CA LYS A 14 14.27 -5.55 7.59
C LYS A 14 14.71 -5.07 6.21
N TYR A 15 14.82 -5.99 5.29
CA TYR A 15 15.08 -5.79 3.87
C TYR A 15 13.81 -6.16 3.10
N LYS A 16 13.16 -5.18 2.47
CA LYS A 16 11.91 -5.35 1.74
C LYS A 16 12.17 -5.35 0.24
N ILE A 17 11.82 -6.45 -0.40
CA ILE A 17 11.89 -6.61 -1.85
C ILE A 17 10.48 -6.62 -2.41
N SER A 18 10.23 -5.86 -3.47
CA SER A 18 8.95 -5.78 -4.15
C SER A 18 9.12 -6.10 -5.63
N VAL A 19 8.19 -6.89 -6.17
CA VAL A 19 8.14 -7.21 -7.60
C VAL A 19 6.75 -6.85 -8.10
N SER A 20 6.66 -5.86 -8.97
CA SER A 20 5.42 -5.38 -9.59
C SER A 20 5.32 -5.88 -11.03
N ASP A 21 4.12 -6.28 -11.41
CA ASP A 21 3.78 -6.84 -12.72
C ASP A 21 3.68 -5.78 -13.83
N SER A 22 3.61 -4.51 -13.47
CA SER A 22 3.41 -3.41 -14.41
C SER A 22 3.84 -2.06 -13.83
N TRP A 23 3.91 -1.05 -14.68
CA TRP A 23 4.20 0.35 -14.32
C TRP A 23 3.26 0.95 -13.26
N LYS A 24 2.06 0.36 -13.06
CA LYS A 24 1.12 0.75 -11.99
C LYS A 24 1.63 0.44 -10.59
N ASP A 25 2.74 -0.29 -10.50
CA ASP A 25 3.46 -0.58 -9.27
C ASP A 25 2.59 -1.10 -8.11
N SER A 26 1.77 -2.11 -8.40
CA SER A 26 0.85 -2.73 -7.44
C SER A 26 1.54 -3.27 -6.17
N ALA A 27 2.82 -3.64 -6.26
CA ALA A 27 3.62 -4.13 -5.15
C ALA A 27 4.47 -3.05 -4.46
N ASN A 28 4.36 -1.78 -4.86
CA ASN A 28 5.04 -0.63 -4.27
C ASN A 28 6.59 -0.69 -4.38
N ALA A 29 7.12 -1.06 -5.54
CA ALA A 29 8.55 -1.06 -5.82
C ALA A 29 9.17 0.35 -5.65
N GLY A 30 8.42 1.41 -6.01
CA GLY A 30 8.82 2.81 -5.88
C GLY A 30 9.04 3.30 -4.44
N ILE A 31 8.71 2.49 -3.43
CA ILE A 31 8.91 2.78 -2.00
C ILE A 31 9.49 1.57 -1.23
N ALA A 32 10.12 0.64 -1.92
CA ALA A 32 10.77 -0.53 -1.32
C ALA A 32 12.28 -0.30 -1.09
N ASP A 33 12.92 -1.13 -0.27
CA ASP A 33 14.38 -1.12 -0.14
C ASP A 33 15.03 -1.56 -1.45
N LEU A 34 14.43 -2.55 -2.15
CA LEU A 34 14.71 -2.95 -3.52
C LEU A 34 13.40 -3.26 -4.24
N GLY A 35 13.17 -2.70 -5.41
CA GLY A 35 11.96 -2.86 -6.19
C GLY A 35 12.23 -3.22 -7.64
N PHE A 36 11.40 -4.10 -8.18
CA PHE A 36 11.41 -4.50 -9.58
C PHE A 36 10.05 -4.20 -10.20
N ILE A 37 10.03 -3.53 -11.35
CA ILE A 37 8.80 -3.28 -12.11
C ILE A 37 8.95 -3.95 -13.47
N ALA A 38 8.06 -4.90 -13.77
CA ALA A 38 8.07 -5.63 -15.03
C ALA A 38 7.96 -4.68 -16.21
N LYS A 39 8.82 -4.88 -17.19
CA LYS A 39 8.95 -4.05 -18.39
C LYS A 39 9.30 -4.91 -19.59
N GLU A 40 8.78 -4.54 -20.74
CA GLU A 40 9.26 -5.03 -22.02
C GLU A 40 10.08 -3.94 -22.69
N PHE A 41 11.25 -4.28 -23.17
CA PHE A 41 12.14 -3.36 -23.88
C PHE A 41 12.81 -4.11 -25.03
N ASP A 42 12.67 -3.57 -26.25
CA ASP A 42 13.22 -4.15 -27.47
C ASP A 42 12.84 -5.64 -27.66
N GLY A 43 11.56 -5.96 -27.40
CA GLY A 43 11.03 -7.32 -27.51
C GLY A 43 11.50 -8.30 -26.43
N LYS A 44 12.31 -7.87 -25.46
CA LYS A 44 12.76 -8.66 -24.32
C LYS A 44 11.96 -8.32 -23.06
N ARG A 45 11.66 -9.34 -22.28
CA ARG A 45 11.03 -9.18 -20.98
C ARG A 45 12.09 -9.00 -19.90
N GLY A 46 11.78 -8.16 -18.94
CA GLY A 46 12.69 -7.91 -17.83
C GLY A 46 12.08 -6.90 -16.85
N PHE A 47 12.94 -6.17 -16.15
CA PHE A 47 12.52 -5.28 -15.07
C PHE A 47 13.29 -3.96 -15.10
N SER A 48 12.61 -2.88 -14.70
CA SER A 48 13.30 -1.71 -14.15
C SER A 48 13.59 -1.95 -12.68
N VAL A 49 14.76 -1.53 -12.19
CA VAL A 49 15.20 -1.76 -10.81
C VAL A 49 15.26 -0.44 -10.03
N TYR A 50 14.64 -0.43 -8.88
CA TYR A 50 14.58 0.70 -7.96
C TYR A 50 15.19 0.33 -6.61
N GLY A 51 15.78 1.28 -5.89
CA GLY A 51 16.37 1.01 -4.58
C GLY A 51 16.38 2.19 -3.63
N GLY A 52 16.59 1.93 -2.34
CA GLY A 52 16.76 2.94 -1.31
C GLY A 52 15.47 3.57 -0.79
N GLY A 53 14.30 3.02 -1.10
CA GLY A 53 13.03 3.54 -0.60
C GLY A 53 12.62 3.02 0.77
N GLY A 54 11.53 3.57 1.28
CA GLY A 54 10.91 3.09 2.52
C GLY A 54 10.00 4.11 3.19
N LEU A 55 8.90 3.62 3.74
CA LEU A 55 7.97 4.41 4.54
C LEU A 55 8.35 4.38 6.03
N GLY A 56 7.81 5.32 6.80
CA GLY A 56 8.02 5.43 8.25
C GLY A 56 8.30 6.87 8.67
N PRO A 57 8.95 7.11 9.83
CA PRO A 57 9.18 8.47 10.37
C PRO A 57 9.94 9.41 9.42
N ASN A 58 10.87 8.86 8.64
CA ASN A 58 11.63 9.57 7.61
C ASN A 58 11.44 8.80 6.30
N PRO A 59 10.35 9.02 5.57
CA PRO A 59 10.07 8.28 4.35
C PRO A 59 10.97 8.74 3.20
N SER A 60 11.27 7.83 2.31
CA SER A 60 12.00 8.10 1.07
C SER A 60 11.39 7.31 -0.07
N ARG A 61 11.26 7.90 -1.23
CA ARG A 61 11.01 7.15 -2.47
C ARG A 61 12.28 6.42 -2.89
N SER A 62 12.10 5.30 -3.59
CA SER A 62 13.20 4.60 -4.25
C SER A 62 13.73 5.44 -5.43
N ILE A 63 15.01 5.29 -5.71
CA ILE A 63 15.64 5.85 -6.92
C ILE A 63 15.76 4.76 -7.99
N LEU A 64 15.77 5.15 -9.25
CA LEU A 64 16.01 4.24 -10.35
C LEU A 64 17.50 3.85 -10.39
N LEU A 65 17.77 2.55 -10.27
CA LEU A 65 19.12 1.98 -10.32
C LEU A 65 19.46 1.47 -11.72
N ASN A 66 18.53 0.77 -12.36
CA ASN A 66 18.65 0.28 -13.74
C ASN A 66 17.34 0.49 -14.48
N GLU A 67 17.39 1.01 -15.69
CA GLU A 67 16.20 1.18 -16.53
C GLU A 67 15.63 -0.15 -17.05
N PHE A 68 16.52 -1.09 -17.32
CA PHE A 68 16.17 -2.43 -17.77
C PHE A 68 17.24 -3.45 -17.36
N ILE A 69 16.78 -4.57 -16.87
CA ILE A 69 17.56 -5.79 -16.69
C ILE A 69 16.80 -6.97 -17.27
N ASP A 70 17.50 -7.96 -17.76
CA ASP A 70 16.94 -9.27 -18.12
C ASP A 70 16.37 -9.95 -16.87
N ASP A 71 15.27 -10.70 -17.00
CA ASP A 71 14.58 -11.34 -15.88
C ASP A 71 15.45 -12.33 -15.09
N LYS A 72 16.39 -12.99 -15.76
CA LYS A 72 17.35 -13.89 -15.13
C LYS A 72 18.28 -13.19 -14.13
N MET A 73 18.46 -11.87 -14.23
CA MET A 73 19.39 -11.10 -13.42
C MET A 73 18.85 -10.69 -12.04
N ILE A 74 17.59 -10.94 -11.72
CA ILE A 74 16.95 -10.49 -10.47
C ILE A 74 17.77 -10.88 -9.23
N LEU A 75 18.26 -12.11 -9.13
CA LEU A 75 18.96 -12.58 -7.95
C LEU A 75 20.32 -11.91 -7.75
N TYR A 76 21.01 -11.50 -8.81
CA TYR A 76 22.24 -10.69 -8.70
C TYR A 76 21.96 -9.34 -8.06
N HIS A 77 20.87 -8.67 -8.45
CA HIS A 77 20.44 -7.40 -7.87
C HIS A 77 19.99 -7.54 -6.41
N VAL A 78 19.30 -8.65 -6.09
CA VAL A 78 18.91 -8.98 -4.71
C VAL A 78 20.14 -9.16 -3.83
N GLU A 79 21.14 -9.89 -4.31
CA GLU A 79 22.39 -10.17 -3.60
C GLU A 79 23.21 -8.90 -3.44
N ALA A 80 23.39 -8.10 -4.52
CA ALA A 80 24.13 -6.84 -4.47
C ALA A 80 23.57 -5.86 -3.44
N MET A 81 22.25 -5.67 -3.40
CA MET A 81 21.63 -4.79 -2.42
C MET A 81 21.73 -5.35 -0.99
N LYS A 82 21.71 -6.68 -0.80
CA LYS A 82 21.98 -7.30 0.49
C LYS A 82 23.39 -7.00 0.98
N ILE A 83 24.39 -7.15 0.11
CA ILE A 83 25.81 -6.87 0.44
C ILE A 83 26.00 -5.38 0.74
N LEU A 84 25.43 -4.49 -0.08
CA LEU A 84 25.44 -3.05 0.21
C LEU A 84 24.86 -2.77 1.61
N PHE A 85 23.74 -3.40 1.94
CA PHE A 85 23.11 -3.21 3.23
C PHE A 85 23.94 -3.80 4.40
N GLN A 86 24.66 -4.88 4.17
CA GLN A 86 25.58 -5.45 5.16
C GLN A 86 26.78 -4.55 5.41
N ARG A 87 27.37 -3.97 4.36
CA ARG A 87 28.58 -3.15 4.43
C ARG A 87 28.30 -1.75 5.01
N GLU A 88 27.20 -1.12 4.59
CA GLU A 88 26.88 0.28 4.87
C GLU A 88 25.78 0.50 5.91
N GLY A 89 25.13 -0.56 6.36
CA GLY A 89 24.02 -0.49 7.30
C GLY A 89 24.47 -0.13 8.71
N ASP A 90 23.65 0.62 9.42
CA ASP A 90 23.89 1.00 10.81
C ASP A 90 23.41 -0.12 11.75
N TYR A 91 24.34 -0.84 12.35
CA TYR A 91 24.06 -1.92 13.30
C TYR A 91 23.83 -1.42 14.73
N GLU A 92 24.25 -0.22 15.05
CA GLU A 92 24.13 0.37 16.39
C GLU A 92 22.82 1.11 16.56
N ASN A 93 22.47 1.99 15.60
CA ASN A 93 21.26 2.80 15.65
C ASN A 93 20.11 2.19 14.86
N ARG A 94 19.34 1.31 15.48
CA ARG A 94 18.19 0.64 14.84
C ARG A 94 17.15 1.60 14.25
N ASN A 95 17.08 2.85 14.69
CA ASN A 95 16.15 3.85 14.16
C ASN A 95 16.62 4.42 12.81
N LYS A 96 17.91 4.32 12.50
CA LYS A 96 18.53 4.77 11.24
C LYS A 96 19.08 3.61 10.40
N ALA A 97 18.72 2.37 10.69
CA ALA A 97 19.31 1.17 10.12
C ALA A 97 18.73 0.74 8.75
N ARG A 98 17.67 1.38 8.21
CA ARG A 98 17.10 1.00 6.91
C ARG A 98 17.94 1.52 5.74
N ILE A 99 17.88 0.83 4.58
CA ILE A 99 18.63 1.19 3.35
C ILE A 99 18.44 2.65 2.93
N ARG A 100 17.23 3.22 3.10
CA ARG A 100 16.97 4.63 2.80
C ARG A 100 17.85 5.62 3.55
N TYR A 101 18.36 5.26 4.71
CA TYR A 101 19.30 6.11 5.45
C TYR A 101 20.73 6.04 4.88
N ILE A 102 21.08 4.92 4.24
CA ILE A 102 22.33 4.82 3.47
C ILE A 102 22.25 5.76 2.26
N LEU A 103 21.14 5.69 1.50
CA LEU A 103 20.88 6.61 0.40
C LEU A 103 20.92 8.07 0.87
N GLY A 104 20.26 8.40 1.97
CA GLY A 104 20.26 9.76 2.53
C GLY A 104 21.63 10.25 2.99
N ARG A 105 22.49 9.35 3.46
CA ARG A 105 23.87 9.66 3.91
C ARG A 105 24.84 9.83 2.75
N LEU A 106 24.77 8.96 1.75
CA LEU A 106 25.71 8.97 0.62
C LEU A 106 25.31 9.95 -0.48
N GLY A 107 24.01 10.23 -0.63
CA GLY A 107 23.46 10.88 -1.80
C GLY A 107 23.24 9.88 -2.96
N GLU A 108 22.51 10.32 -3.99
CA GLU A 108 22.07 9.45 -5.07
C GLU A 108 23.24 8.91 -5.91
N ASP A 109 24.18 9.78 -6.30
CA ASP A 109 25.28 9.41 -7.20
C ASP A 109 26.21 8.37 -6.55
N LYS A 110 26.68 8.64 -5.33
CA LYS A 110 27.54 7.71 -4.60
C LYS A 110 26.85 6.39 -4.26
N PHE A 111 25.54 6.44 -3.97
CA PHE A 111 24.76 5.23 -3.72
C PHE A 111 24.69 4.36 -4.99
N LYS A 112 24.44 4.97 -6.16
CA LYS A 112 24.43 4.27 -7.44
C LYS A 112 25.79 3.69 -7.82
N GLU A 113 26.85 4.45 -7.63
CA GLU A 113 28.24 4.02 -7.88
C GLU A 113 28.57 2.80 -7.03
N LEU A 114 28.43 2.90 -5.71
CA LEU A 114 28.67 1.79 -4.78
C LEU A 114 27.82 0.55 -5.11
N TYR A 115 26.55 0.75 -5.41
CA TYR A 115 25.66 -0.35 -5.81
C TYR A 115 26.14 -1.04 -7.09
N LYS A 116 26.56 -0.27 -8.10
CA LYS A 116 27.08 -0.78 -9.36
C LYS A 116 28.36 -1.60 -9.17
N ASP A 117 29.28 -1.12 -8.35
CA ASP A 117 30.55 -1.81 -8.06
C ASP A 117 30.28 -3.16 -7.36
N ILE A 118 29.42 -3.17 -6.36
CA ILE A 118 29.00 -4.40 -5.67
C ILE A 118 28.29 -5.36 -6.63
N LEU A 119 27.43 -4.85 -7.51
CA LEU A 119 26.73 -5.69 -8.50
C LEU A 119 27.72 -6.37 -9.45
N GLN A 120 28.75 -5.65 -9.92
CA GLN A 120 29.80 -6.24 -10.75
C GLN A 120 30.60 -7.31 -10.00
N GLU A 121 30.92 -7.07 -8.72
CA GLU A 121 31.56 -8.08 -7.85
C GLU A 121 30.68 -9.33 -7.73
N VAL A 122 29.37 -9.16 -7.51
CA VAL A 122 28.42 -10.28 -7.39
C VAL A 122 28.32 -11.08 -8.69
N ILE A 123 28.21 -10.40 -9.83
CA ILE A 123 28.12 -11.07 -11.15
C ILE A 123 29.39 -11.88 -11.43
N LYS A 124 30.55 -11.34 -11.08
CA LYS A 124 31.84 -12.03 -11.31
C LYS A 124 32.01 -13.28 -10.45
N ASN A 125 31.49 -13.27 -9.22
CA ASN A 125 31.82 -14.27 -8.21
C ASN A 125 30.70 -15.30 -7.96
N ASN A 126 29.53 -15.17 -8.58
CA ASN A 126 28.38 -16.03 -8.35
C ASN A 126 27.73 -16.44 -9.67
N ASP A 127 27.10 -17.61 -9.65
CA ASP A 127 26.14 -18.05 -10.67
C ASP A 127 24.75 -18.04 -10.06
N LEU A 128 24.00 -16.97 -10.35
CA LEU A 128 22.66 -16.69 -9.82
C LEU A 128 21.63 -16.51 -10.93
N ASP A 129 21.91 -16.99 -12.14
CA ASP A 129 20.97 -16.93 -13.25
C ASP A 129 19.66 -17.62 -12.86
N LEU A 130 18.56 -16.88 -12.95
CA LEU A 130 17.24 -17.41 -12.66
C LEU A 130 16.63 -18.00 -13.93
N THR A 131 16.29 -19.29 -13.90
CA THR A 131 15.48 -19.89 -14.96
C THR A 131 14.03 -19.49 -14.76
N VAL A 132 13.47 -18.73 -15.72
CA VAL A 132 12.07 -18.32 -15.70
C VAL A 132 11.28 -19.17 -16.68
N GLU A 133 10.35 -19.97 -16.14
CA GLU A 133 9.39 -20.72 -16.96
C GLU A 133 8.17 -19.84 -17.24
N TYR A 134 7.91 -19.55 -18.50
CA TYR A 134 6.73 -18.80 -18.93
C TYR A 134 5.55 -19.77 -19.14
N GLY A 135 4.69 -19.90 -18.12
CA GLY A 135 3.58 -20.86 -18.12
C GLY A 135 2.36 -20.49 -18.99
N ILE A 136 2.42 -19.41 -19.77
CA ILE A 136 1.31 -18.96 -20.65
C ILE A 136 1.89 -18.52 -21.98
N ASP A 137 1.25 -18.93 -23.09
CA ASP A 137 1.56 -18.46 -24.43
C ASP A 137 1.62 -16.94 -24.49
N ALA A 138 2.82 -16.42 -24.52
CA ALA A 138 3.11 -14.99 -24.50
C ALA A 138 2.74 -14.29 -25.82
N GLU A 139 2.40 -15.06 -26.86
CA GLU A 139 2.12 -14.57 -28.21
C GLU A 139 0.73 -13.97 -28.40
N LYS A 140 -0.21 -14.22 -27.48
CA LYS A 140 -1.55 -13.60 -27.58
C LYS A 140 -1.48 -12.16 -27.10
N LYS A 141 -1.53 -11.21 -28.04
CA LYS A 141 -1.72 -9.77 -27.76
C LYS A 141 -2.84 -9.63 -26.73
N ARG A 142 -2.51 -9.07 -25.58
CA ARG A 142 -3.48 -8.78 -24.50
C ARG A 142 -4.55 -7.85 -25.08
N PRO A 143 -5.84 -8.20 -25.04
CA PRO A 143 -6.86 -7.21 -25.34
C PRO A 143 -6.69 -6.06 -24.33
N VAL A 144 -6.52 -4.83 -24.83
CA VAL A 144 -6.55 -3.64 -23.98
C VAL A 144 -8.01 -3.45 -23.57
N MET A 145 -8.40 -4.15 -22.51
CA MET A 145 -9.72 -3.94 -21.93
C MET A 145 -9.66 -2.69 -21.05
N LYS A 146 -10.47 -1.71 -21.40
CA LYS A 146 -10.78 -0.60 -20.51
C LYS A 146 -11.59 -1.20 -19.35
N ILE A 147 -10.91 -1.53 -18.25
CA ILE A 147 -11.57 -1.91 -17.00
C ILE A 147 -12.11 -0.62 -16.42
N ASP A 148 -13.43 -0.47 -16.38
CA ASP A 148 -14.02 0.62 -15.60
C ASP A 148 -13.68 0.38 -14.13
N LYS A 149 -13.25 1.44 -13.42
CA LYS A 149 -12.92 1.36 -11.98
C LYS A 149 -14.11 0.90 -11.12
N LYS A 150 -15.29 0.87 -11.70
CA LYS A 150 -16.52 0.38 -11.07
C LYS A 150 -16.71 -1.13 -11.17
N ASP A 151 -16.00 -1.80 -12.10
CA ASP A 151 -16.20 -3.22 -12.32
C ASP A 151 -15.44 -4.03 -11.26
N ARG A 152 -16.18 -4.71 -10.40
CA ARG A 152 -15.65 -5.69 -9.44
C ARG A 152 -15.36 -7.04 -10.09
N LEU A 153 -15.96 -7.31 -11.26
CA LEU A 153 -15.74 -8.48 -12.07
C LEU A 153 -14.72 -8.16 -13.18
N LEU A 154 -13.50 -8.62 -12.97
CA LEU A 154 -12.37 -8.27 -13.79
C LEU A 154 -12.05 -9.40 -14.77
N PRO A 155 -12.08 -9.15 -16.09
CA PRO A 155 -11.69 -10.15 -17.06
C PRO A 155 -10.19 -10.48 -16.92
N GLN A 156 -9.85 -11.74 -17.10
CA GLN A 156 -8.46 -12.22 -17.14
C GLN A 156 -7.92 -12.22 -18.58
N ILE A 157 -6.60 -12.45 -18.70
CA ILE A 157 -5.96 -12.65 -20.01
C ILE A 157 -6.51 -13.92 -20.67
N GLN A 158 -6.82 -14.95 -19.87
CA GLN A 158 -7.44 -16.18 -20.34
C GLN A 158 -8.90 -15.88 -20.75
N SER A 159 -9.23 -16.23 -21.98
CA SER A 159 -10.58 -16.02 -22.53
C SER A 159 -11.63 -16.75 -21.67
N GLY A 160 -12.74 -16.06 -21.39
CA GLY A 160 -13.85 -16.58 -20.60
C GLY A 160 -13.59 -16.74 -19.10
N LYS A 161 -12.43 -16.27 -18.62
CA LYS A 161 -12.07 -16.29 -17.19
C LYS A 161 -12.14 -14.89 -16.59
N TYR A 162 -12.63 -14.84 -15.35
CA TYR A 162 -12.83 -13.59 -14.60
C TYR A 162 -12.25 -13.71 -13.19
N SER A 163 -11.95 -12.56 -12.61
CA SER A 163 -11.55 -12.42 -11.20
C SER A 163 -12.51 -11.49 -10.48
N VAL A 164 -12.85 -11.83 -9.24
CA VAL A 164 -13.59 -10.94 -8.34
C VAL A 164 -12.63 -10.43 -7.27
N TYR A 165 -12.60 -9.10 -7.11
CA TYR A 165 -11.83 -8.47 -6.03
C TYR A 165 -12.66 -8.41 -4.77
N VAL A 166 -12.13 -8.95 -3.67
CA VAL A 166 -12.74 -8.94 -2.34
C VAL A 166 -11.86 -8.14 -1.40
N HIS A 167 -12.43 -7.12 -0.76
CA HIS A 167 -11.72 -6.31 0.22
C HIS A 167 -12.60 -6.08 1.45
N PRO A 168 -12.53 -6.94 2.45
CA PRO A 168 -13.25 -6.74 3.70
C PRO A 168 -12.77 -5.46 4.39
N THR A 169 -13.67 -4.74 5.06
CA THR A 169 -13.34 -3.48 5.75
C THR A 169 -12.19 -3.68 6.75
N GLY A 170 -11.13 -2.87 6.60
CA GLY A 170 -9.91 -2.98 7.41
C GLY A 170 -9.15 -4.31 7.25
N GLY A 171 -9.44 -5.10 6.21
CA GLY A 171 -8.83 -6.41 5.97
C GLY A 171 -9.27 -7.49 6.95
N TYR A 172 -10.38 -7.30 7.65
CA TYR A 172 -10.96 -8.29 8.56
C TYR A 172 -12.12 -9.00 7.89
N ILE A 173 -12.06 -10.32 7.82
CA ILE A 173 -13.15 -11.19 7.37
C ILE A 173 -13.57 -12.12 8.50
N SER A 174 -14.87 -12.19 8.76
CA SER A 174 -15.39 -13.11 9.78
C SER A 174 -15.29 -14.57 9.31
N THR A 175 -15.34 -15.50 10.25
CA THR A 175 -15.35 -16.93 9.92
C THR A 175 -16.60 -17.30 9.09
N ASP A 176 -17.72 -16.65 9.34
CA ASP A 176 -18.98 -16.96 8.65
C ASP A 176 -18.99 -16.37 7.23
N ASP A 177 -18.46 -15.15 7.04
CA ASP A 177 -18.25 -14.60 5.70
C ASP A 177 -17.30 -15.48 4.87
N LEU A 178 -16.21 -15.95 5.50
CA LEU A 178 -15.28 -16.85 4.82
C LEU A 178 -15.91 -18.19 4.48
N LYS A 179 -16.80 -18.75 5.36
CA LYS A 179 -17.59 -19.95 5.07
C LYS A 179 -18.56 -19.72 3.92
N SER A 180 -19.21 -18.55 3.84
CA SER A 180 -20.12 -18.22 2.73
C SER A 180 -19.37 -18.23 1.40
N ILE A 181 -18.20 -17.59 1.33
CA ILE A 181 -17.35 -17.59 0.13
C ILE A 181 -16.89 -19.02 -0.20
N THR A 182 -16.31 -19.73 0.76
CA THR A 182 -15.76 -21.07 0.51
C THR A 182 -16.86 -22.09 0.21
N GLY A 183 -18.06 -21.94 0.83
CA GLY A 183 -19.23 -22.73 0.51
C GLY A 183 -19.63 -22.58 -0.96
N PHE A 184 -19.73 -21.34 -1.45
CA PHE A 184 -19.99 -21.08 -2.85
C PHE A 184 -18.94 -21.71 -3.77
N LEU A 185 -17.64 -21.50 -3.48
CA LEU A 185 -16.54 -22.00 -4.32
C LEU A 185 -16.48 -23.53 -4.42
N LYS A 186 -16.88 -24.26 -3.35
CA LYS A 186 -16.90 -25.73 -3.34
C LYS A 186 -17.89 -26.35 -4.32
N TYR A 187 -18.93 -25.65 -4.71
CA TYR A 187 -19.94 -26.15 -5.65
C TYR A 187 -19.62 -25.86 -7.11
N LEU A 188 -18.51 -25.14 -7.39
CA LEU A 188 -18.08 -24.88 -8.77
C LEU A 188 -17.52 -26.17 -9.39
N PRO A 189 -17.84 -26.46 -10.68
CA PRO A 189 -17.39 -27.67 -11.37
C PRO A 189 -15.94 -27.55 -11.90
N TYR A 190 -15.18 -26.53 -11.48
CA TYR A 190 -13.82 -26.26 -11.91
C TYR A 190 -13.01 -25.65 -10.75
N GLU A 191 -11.68 -25.70 -10.90
CA GLU A 191 -10.78 -25.13 -9.91
C GLU A 191 -10.74 -23.58 -9.97
N THR A 192 -10.68 -22.98 -8.80
CA THR A 192 -10.50 -21.54 -8.60
C THR A 192 -9.25 -21.28 -7.77
N SER A 193 -8.70 -20.08 -7.86
CA SER A 193 -7.52 -19.72 -7.09
C SER A 193 -7.71 -18.39 -6.36
N ILE A 194 -7.08 -18.26 -5.17
CA ILE A 194 -7.08 -17.03 -4.39
C ILE A 194 -5.70 -16.38 -4.48
N ARG A 195 -5.67 -15.05 -4.67
CA ARG A 195 -4.44 -14.24 -4.65
C ARG A 195 -4.59 -13.09 -3.67
N LEU A 196 -3.76 -13.10 -2.63
CA LEU A 196 -3.70 -12.01 -1.66
C LEU A 196 -3.10 -10.75 -2.29
N THR A 197 -3.53 -9.58 -1.82
CA THR A 197 -3.01 -8.29 -2.25
C THR A 197 -2.21 -7.60 -1.15
N SER A 198 -1.36 -6.65 -1.52
CA SER A 198 -0.61 -5.81 -0.58
C SER A 198 -1.48 -4.77 0.14
N THR A 199 -2.76 -4.71 -0.19
CA THR A 199 -3.73 -3.72 0.33
C THR A 199 -4.85 -4.34 1.15
N GLN A 200 -4.60 -5.48 1.82
CA GLN A 200 -5.54 -6.15 2.74
C GLN A 200 -6.77 -6.77 2.07
N GLY A 201 -6.76 -6.94 0.76
CA GLY A 201 -7.79 -7.64 -0.01
C GLY A 201 -7.23 -8.90 -0.68
N PHE A 202 -8.07 -9.56 -1.46
CA PHE A 202 -7.67 -10.71 -2.27
C PHE A 202 -8.52 -10.81 -3.53
N TYR A 203 -8.00 -11.50 -4.54
CA TYR A 203 -8.73 -11.86 -5.74
C TYR A 203 -9.16 -13.32 -5.66
N ILE A 204 -10.41 -13.61 -6.04
CA ILE A 204 -10.88 -14.95 -6.38
C ILE A 204 -10.86 -15.02 -7.90
N ARG A 205 -10.11 -15.96 -8.45
CA ARG A 205 -9.77 -16.03 -9.88
C ARG A 205 -10.34 -17.27 -10.54
N ASP A 206 -10.28 -17.25 -11.86
CA ASP A 206 -10.59 -18.38 -12.74
C ASP A 206 -12.09 -18.69 -12.81
N LEU A 207 -12.94 -17.72 -12.44
CA LEU A 207 -14.40 -17.81 -12.46
C LEU A 207 -14.95 -17.69 -13.90
N SER A 208 -16.10 -18.32 -14.18
CA SER A 208 -16.95 -17.94 -15.30
C SER A 208 -17.59 -16.57 -15.05
N HIS A 209 -18.11 -15.91 -16.08
CA HIS A 209 -18.78 -14.62 -15.92
C HIS A 209 -20.00 -14.74 -14.95
N SER A 210 -20.86 -15.74 -15.19
CA SER A 210 -22.07 -15.97 -14.37
C SER A 210 -21.76 -16.30 -12.91
N ASP A 211 -20.72 -17.10 -12.65
CA ASP A 211 -20.30 -17.43 -11.29
C ASP A 211 -19.67 -16.21 -10.59
N GLY A 212 -18.95 -15.38 -11.34
CA GLY A 212 -18.43 -14.11 -10.85
C GLY A 212 -19.55 -13.16 -10.42
N GLU A 213 -20.61 -13.01 -11.22
CA GLU A 213 -21.79 -12.21 -10.87
C GLU A 213 -22.53 -12.79 -9.63
N THR A 214 -22.60 -14.11 -9.52
CA THR A 214 -23.19 -14.75 -8.35
C THR A 214 -22.34 -14.53 -7.10
N LEU A 215 -21.03 -14.64 -7.21
CA LEU A 215 -20.10 -14.34 -6.11
C LEU A 215 -20.21 -12.89 -5.64
N LEU A 216 -20.38 -11.93 -6.56
CA LEU A 216 -20.59 -10.53 -6.18
C LEU A 216 -21.81 -10.33 -5.27
N LYS A 217 -22.89 -11.08 -5.48
CA LYS A 217 -24.05 -11.07 -4.58
C LYS A 217 -23.74 -11.71 -3.22
N VAL A 218 -22.95 -12.78 -3.19
CA VAL A 218 -22.52 -13.43 -1.94
C VAL A 218 -21.69 -12.51 -1.06
N ILE A 219 -20.90 -11.61 -1.67
CA ILE A 219 -19.99 -10.71 -0.94
C ILE A 219 -20.55 -9.28 -0.76
N GLU A 220 -21.80 -9.02 -1.14
CA GLU A 220 -22.38 -7.68 -1.10
C GLU A 220 -22.33 -7.06 0.31
N ASP A 221 -22.66 -7.83 1.33
CA ASP A 221 -22.62 -7.41 2.73
C ASP A 221 -21.18 -7.35 3.30
N ILE A 222 -20.26 -8.13 2.73
CA ILE A 222 -18.85 -8.19 3.16
C ILE A 222 -18.07 -6.97 2.68
N MET A 223 -18.43 -6.46 1.51
CA MET A 223 -17.71 -5.39 0.82
C MET A 223 -18.67 -4.37 0.21
N PRO A 224 -18.94 -3.26 0.90
CA PRO A 224 -19.73 -2.15 0.35
C PRO A 224 -19.16 -1.60 -0.95
N ASP A 225 -20.05 -1.17 -1.89
CA ASP A 225 -19.67 -0.73 -3.24
C ASP A 225 -19.27 0.76 -3.30
N TYR A 226 -18.23 1.14 -2.56
CA TYR A 226 -17.60 2.46 -2.67
C TYR A 226 -16.13 2.42 -2.24
N PRO A 227 -15.25 3.28 -2.83
CA PRO A 227 -13.79 3.16 -2.65
C PRO A 227 -13.32 3.27 -1.20
N LEU A 228 -13.95 4.13 -0.41
CA LEU A 228 -13.61 4.34 1.00
C LEU A 228 -13.74 3.07 1.84
N ALA A 229 -14.71 2.20 1.55
CA ALA A 229 -14.88 0.91 2.25
C ALA A 229 -13.68 -0.03 2.06
N SER A 230 -12.93 0.14 0.97
CA SER A 230 -11.70 -0.61 0.67
C SER A 230 -10.43 0.05 1.23
N SER A 231 -10.56 0.92 2.23
CA SER A 231 -9.43 1.61 2.85
C SER A 231 -8.51 0.66 3.60
N VAL A 232 -7.23 1.04 3.68
CA VAL A 232 -6.18 0.26 4.34
C VAL A 232 -5.91 0.82 5.73
N SER A 233 -5.95 -0.03 6.75
CA SER A 233 -5.63 0.34 8.12
C SER A 233 -4.61 -0.60 8.73
N CYS A 234 -3.64 -0.10 9.49
CA CYS A 234 -2.76 -0.98 10.26
C CYS A 234 -3.52 -1.62 11.44
N THR A 235 -2.89 -2.58 12.13
CA THR A 235 -3.52 -3.23 13.29
C THR A 235 -3.91 -2.26 14.41
N GLY A 236 -3.22 -1.11 14.54
CA GLY A 236 -3.51 -0.13 15.58
C GLY A 236 -3.05 -0.55 16.99
N ALA A 237 -3.35 0.31 17.96
CA ALA A 237 -2.89 0.17 19.35
C ALA A 237 -3.54 -1.01 20.09
N ASP A 238 -4.64 -1.58 19.61
CA ASP A 238 -5.26 -2.75 20.25
C ASP A 238 -4.35 -3.97 20.24
N THR A 239 -3.60 -4.16 19.16
CA THR A 239 -2.72 -5.32 18.98
C THR A 239 -1.25 -4.94 18.94
N CYS A 240 -0.92 -3.75 18.43
CA CYS A 240 0.45 -3.32 18.23
C CYS A 240 1.02 -2.68 19.48
N ARG A 241 2.05 -3.31 20.12
CA ARG A 241 2.70 -2.79 21.34
C ARG A 241 3.34 -1.40 21.19
N ILE A 242 3.64 -0.97 19.97
CA ILE A 242 4.21 0.35 19.66
C ILE A 242 3.21 1.26 18.94
N GLY A 243 1.96 0.81 18.83
CA GLY A 243 0.86 1.60 18.30
C GLY A 243 0.53 2.78 19.22
N ILE A 244 0.17 3.92 18.65
CA ILE A 244 -0.23 5.12 19.41
C ILE A 244 -1.76 5.20 19.48
N LEU A 245 -2.43 4.94 18.34
CA LEU A 245 -3.89 5.02 18.21
C LEU A 245 -4.47 3.77 17.56
N LYS A 246 -5.75 3.53 17.79
CA LYS A 246 -6.57 2.42 17.30
C LYS A 246 -7.08 2.71 15.89
N SER A 247 -6.26 2.46 14.91
CA SER A 247 -6.55 2.82 13.51
C SER A 247 -7.65 1.98 12.86
N LYS A 248 -7.90 0.75 13.33
CA LYS A 248 -8.99 -0.09 12.82
C LYS A 248 -10.35 0.40 13.30
N GLU A 249 -10.45 0.74 14.56
CA GLU A 249 -11.66 1.31 15.16
C GLU A 249 -12.01 2.64 14.47
N LEU A 250 -11.01 3.51 14.24
CA LEU A 250 -11.23 4.71 13.46
C LEU A 250 -11.83 4.39 12.07
N LEU A 251 -11.27 3.41 11.34
CA LEU A 251 -11.83 3.02 10.05
C LEU A 251 -13.27 2.52 10.17
N GLY A 252 -13.58 1.75 11.21
CA GLY A 252 -14.94 1.30 11.51
C GLY A 252 -15.91 2.48 11.70
N GLU A 253 -15.52 3.47 12.50
CA GLU A 253 -16.34 4.67 12.74
C GLU A 253 -16.47 5.56 11.49
N ILE A 254 -15.43 5.64 10.66
CA ILE A 254 -15.53 6.33 9.35
C ILE A 254 -16.57 5.63 8.47
N VAL A 255 -16.47 4.32 8.30
CA VAL A 255 -17.43 3.55 7.46
C VAL A 255 -18.84 3.67 8.01
N LYS A 256 -19.02 3.53 9.32
CA LYS A 256 -20.31 3.71 10.00
C LYS A 256 -20.92 5.09 9.74
N ARG A 257 -20.11 6.15 9.89
CA ARG A 257 -20.55 7.53 9.63
C ARG A 257 -20.95 7.74 8.16
N PHE A 258 -20.21 7.13 7.22
CA PHE A 258 -20.54 7.20 5.80
C PHE A 258 -21.77 6.38 5.41
N ASN A 259 -22.19 5.39 6.21
CA ASN A 259 -23.43 4.66 5.94
C ASN A 259 -24.67 5.57 5.98
N ASP A 260 -24.62 6.68 6.72
CA ASP A 260 -25.70 7.66 6.80
C ASP A 260 -25.71 8.64 5.62
N GLU A 261 -24.66 8.66 4.79
CA GLU A 261 -24.56 9.56 3.65
C GLU A 261 -25.15 8.92 2.37
N GLN A 262 -25.55 9.77 1.42
CA GLN A 262 -25.99 9.32 0.09
C GLN A 262 -24.83 8.68 -0.70
N LEU A 263 -25.14 7.76 -1.59
CA LEU A 263 -24.16 7.01 -2.39
C LEU A 263 -23.23 7.93 -3.18
N ASP A 264 -23.72 9.04 -3.69
CA ASP A 264 -22.93 10.07 -4.36
C ASP A 264 -21.80 10.61 -3.48
N THR A 265 -22.09 10.92 -2.22
CA THR A 265 -21.09 11.38 -1.25
C THR A 265 -20.11 10.27 -0.89
N LYS A 266 -20.60 9.03 -0.70
CA LYS A 266 -19.75 7.88 -0.40
C LYS A 266 -18.70 7.63 -1.49
N ARG A 267 -19.01 7.89 -2.74
CA ARG A 267 -18.15 7.64 -3.90
C ARG A 267 -17.15 8.77 -4.19
N GLN A 268 -17.25 9.92 -3.52
CA GLN A 268 -16.32 11.03 -3.75
C GLN A 268 -14.92 10.75 -3.20
N LEU A 269 -14.82 10.09 -2.05
CA LEU A 269 -13.52 9.81 -1.46
C LEU A 269 -12.85 8.59 -2.11
N PRO A 270 -11.54 8.70 -2.41
CA PRO A 270 -10.74 7.55 -2.77
C PRO A 270 -10.57 6.62 -1.56
N ARG A 271 -9.93 5.48 -1.79
CA ARG A 271 -9.38 4.66 -0.71
C ARG A 271 -8.42 5.48 0.14
N ILE A 272 -8.59 5.45 1.46
CA ILE A 272 -7.68 6.11 2.40
C ILE A 272 -6.71 5.10 3.04
N PHE A 273 -5.59 5.61 3.54
CA PHE A 273 -4.54 4.81 4.16
C PHE A 273 -4.30 5.30 5.59
N ILE A 274 -4.59 4.44 6.59
CA ILE A 274 -4.60 4.81 8.01
C ILE A 274 -3.49 4.07 8.76
N SER A 275 -2.62 4.83 9.41
CA SER A 275 -1.62 4.29 10.33
C SER A 275 -1.85 4.82 11.74
N GLY A 276 -1.89 3.95 12.73
CA GLY A 276 -2.03 4.32 14.14
C GLY A 276 -0.79 5.01 14.73
N CYS A 277 0.31 5.12 13.98
CA CYS A 277 1.54 5.82 14.37
C CYS A 277 2.43 6.11 13.15
N ARG A 278 3.54 6.83 13.37
CA ARG A 278 4.51 7.24 12.35
C ARG A 278 5.25 6.08 11.65
N ASN A 279 5.13 4.84 12.11
CA ASN A 279 5.77 3.68 11.46
C ASN A 279 5.18 3.34 10.09
N SER A 280 4.05 3.95 9.72
CA SER A 280 3.45 3.85 8.38
C SER A 280 3.13 2.42 7.93
N CYS A 281 2.71 1.55 8.85
CA CYS A 281 2.31 0.18 8.50
C CYS A 281 1.03 0.17 7.64
N GLY A 282 0.12 1.14 7.82
CA GLY A 282 -1.03 1.39 6.95
C GLY A 282 -0.68 2.23 5.70
N GLN A 283 0.61 2.54 5.49
CA GLN A 283 1.14 3.18 4.27
C GLN A 283 0.53 4.56 3.97
N HIS A 284 0.20 5.34 5.02
CA HIS A 284 -0.49 6.64 4.89
C HIS A 284 0.21 7.63 3.94
N GLN A 285 1.54 7.53 3.79
CA GLN A 285 2.33 8.44 2.95
C GLN A 285 2.20 8.19 1.44
N LYS A 286 1.61 7.04 1.02
CA LYS A 286 1.41 6.74 -0.40
C LYS A 286 -0.02 6.99 -0.87
N GLY A 287 -0.94 7.22 0.07
CA GLY A 287 -2.35 7.42 -0.26
C GLY A 287 -2.62 8.80 -0.84
N GLU A 288 -3.59 8.90 -1.73
CA GLU A 288 -4.14 10.19 -2.15
C GLU A 288 -4.68 10.96 -0.92
N ILE A 289 -5.27 10.21 0.04
CA ILE A 289 -5.55 10.67 1.41
C ILE A 289 -4.92 9.66 2.37
N GLY A 290 -4.09 10.15 3.29
CA GLY A 290 -3.46 9.37 4.35
C GLY A 290 -3.72 9.96 5.73
N LEU A 291 -3.85 9.07 6.75
CA LEU A 291 -4.03 9.45 8.14
C LEU A 291 -2.96 8.81 9.02
N CYS A 292 -2.28 9.61 9.85
CA CYS A 292 -1.23 9.15 10.75
C CYS A 292 -1.53 9.52 12.20
N GLY A 293 -1.74 8.52 13.05
CA GLY A 293 -2.03 8.70 14.47
C GLY A 293 -0.89 9.32 15.26
N LYS A 294 -1.22 10.28 16.11
CA LYS A 294 -0.34 10.93 17.07
C LYS A 294 -1.12 11.42 18.30
N LYS A 295 -0.41 11.77 19.37
CA LYS A 295 -0.99 12.47 20.53
C LYS A 295 -0.41 13.87 20.64
N LYS A 296 -1.26 14.84 20.97
CA LYS A 296 -0.88 16.23 21.23
C LYS A 296 -1.36 16.65 22.61
N LYS A 297 -0.68 17.60 23.23
CA LYS A 297 -1.09 18.19 24.51
C LYS A 297 -2.10 19.31 24.24
N VAL A 298 -3.31 19.17 24.78
CA VAL A 298 -4.38 20.16 24.73
C VAL A 298 -4.85 20.38 26.16
N ASN A 299 -4.84 21.62 26.65
CA ASN A 299 -5.17 21.97 28.05
C ASN A 299 -4.43 21.10 29.08
N GLY A 300 -3.11 20.83 28.83
CA GLY A 300 -2.27 20.03 29.72
C GLY A 300 -2.43 18.50 29.61
N ARG A 301 -3.44 17.99 28.89
CA ARG A 301 -3.77 16.59 28.74
C ARG A 301 -3.42 16.07 27.34
N ALA A 302 -3.08 14.76 27.25
CA ALA A 302 -2.81 14.13 25.97
C ALA A 302 -4.13 13.82 25.22
N MET A 303 -4.29 14.34 24.01
CA MET A 303 -5.46 14.13 23.16
C MET A 303 -5.04 13.39 21.87
N PRO A 304 -5.83 12.41 21.38
CA PRO A 304 -5.61 11.71 20.13
C PRO A 304 -5.87 12.61 18.91
N PHE A 305 -4.95 12.59 17.93
CA PHE A 305 -5.05 13.28 16.65
C PHE A 305 -4.62 12.39 15.50
N TYR A 306 -5.09 12.71 14.31
CA TYR A 306 -4.50 12.19 13.08
C TYR A 306 -3.95 13.34 12.23
N ALA A 307 -2.67 13.22 11.84
CA ALA A 307 -2.10 14.04 10.80
C ALA A 307 -2.68 13.60 9.45
N VAL A 308 -3.14 14.56 8.67
CA VAL A 308 -3.71 14.38 7.33
C VAL A 308 -2.62 14.53 6.29
N PHE A 309 -2.48 13.56 5.41
CA PHE A 309 -1.55 13.55 4.28
C PHE A 309 -2.35 13.57 2.98
N LEU A 310 -1.93 14.37 2.00
CA LEU A 310 -2.56 14.45 0.69
C LEU A 310 -1.59 14.21 -0.46
N ASN A 311 -2.14 13.73 -1.58
CA ASN A 311 -1.46 13.58 -2.86
C ASN A 311 -0.30 12.59 -2.88
N GLY A 312 -0.29 11.58 -2.01
CA GLY A 312 0.59 10.43 -2.16
C GLY A 312 0.21 9.58 -3.38
N LEU A 313 1.20 8.96 -4.00
CA LEU A 313 1.05 8.03 -5.11
C LEU A 313 2.22 7.05 -5.11
N ALA A 314 1.95 5.76 -5.28
CA ALA A 314 2.99 4.77 -5.53
C ALA A 314 2.75 4.18 -6.92
N GLU A 315 3.50 4.63 -7.91
CA GLU A 315 3.29 4.33 -9.32
C GLU A 315 4.61 4.47 -10.09
N GLY A 316 5.52 3.53 -9.91
CA GLY A 316 6.81 3.51 -10.60
C GLY A 316 7.55 4.85 -10.50
N ASN A 317 7.94 5.40 -11.64
CA ASN A 317 8.64 6.69 -11.73
C ASN A 317 7.81 7.88 -11.22
N ASN A 318 6.48 7.77 -11.20
CA ASN A 318 5.57 8.81 -10.73
C ASN A 318 5.35 8.76 -9.22
N THR A 319 6.06 7.87 -8.52
CA THR A 319 5.94 7.71 -7.06
C THR A 319 6.24 9.03 -6.35
N ARG A 320 5.29 9.48 -5.53
CA ARG A 320 5.42 10.65 -4.66
C ARG A 320 4.85 10.36 -3.28
N LEU A 321 5.45 10.95 -2.28
CA LEU A 321 4.96 10.86 -0.91
C LEU A 321 3.97 11.99 -0.64
N GLY A 322 2.89 11.67 0.07
CA GLY A 322 1.89 12.65 0.46
C GLY A 322 2.49 13.73 1.38
N ALA A 323 2.05 14.97 1.19
CA ALA A 323 2.40 16.09 2.04
C ALA A 323 1.53 16.09 3.31
N GLU A 324 2.14 16.36 4.47
CA GLU A 324 1.40 16.55 5.74
C GLU A 324 0.75 17.94 5.72
N MET A 325 -0.60 17.97 5.83
CA MET A 325 -1.39 19.19 5.71
C MET A 325 -1.76 19.79 7.07
N GLY A 326 -1.77 18.99 8.12
CA GLY A 326 -2.14 19.39 9.47
C GLY A 326 -2.79 18.26 10.25
N ASP A 327 -3.35 18.60 11.43
CA ASP A 327 -3.85 17.62 12.38
C ASP A 327 -5.34 17.82 12.63
N VAL A 328 -6.08 16.71 12.72
CA VAL A 328 -7.50 16.69 13.10
C VAL A 328 -7.66 15.80 14.32
N PRO A 329 -8.43 16.19 15.36
CA PRO A 329 -8.72 15.33 16.50
C PRO A 329 -9.35 14.01 16.06
N ALA A 330 -8.95 12.90 16.67
CA ALA A 330 -9.37 11.56 16.25
C ALA A 330 -10.90 11.46 16.14
N LYS A 331 -11.64 11.87 17.16
CA LYS A 331 -13.12 11.84 17.19
C LYS A 331 -13.80 12.70 16.12
N LYS A 332 -13.10 13.69 15.57
CA LYS A 332 -13.63 14.57 14.50
C LYS A 332 -13.31 14.06 13.09
N ILE A 333 -12.45 13.03 12.93
CA ILE A 333 -12.06 12.51 11.61
C ILE A 333 -13.24 12.04 10.76
N PRO A 334 -14.25 11.29 11.27
CA PRO A 334 -15.37 10.86 10.44
C PRO A 334 -16.14 12.03 9.82
N GLU A 335 -16.47 13.04 10.62
CA GLU A 335 -17.17 14.25 10.15
C GLU A 335 -16.30 15.10 9.21
N PHE A 336 -15.01 15.23 9.53
CA PHE A 336 -14.05 15.91 8.65
C PHE A 336 -14.02 15.27 7.26
N LEU A 337 -13.96 13.92 7.17
CA LEU A 337 -13.95 13.24 5.89
C LEU A 337 -15.27 13.39 5.12
N VAL A 338 -16.40 13.43 5.81
CA VAL A 338 -17.69 13.77 5.16
C VAL A 338 -17.66 15.19 4.58
N ALA A 339 -17.12 16.17 5.33
CA ALA A 339 -16.97 17.53 4.81
C ALA A 339 -16.05 17.56 3.58
N VAL A 340 -14.91 16.85 3.60
CA VAL A 340 -14.02 16.70 2.45
C VAL A 340 -14.77 16.06 1.26
N ALA A 341 -15.54 14.97 1.48
CA ALA A 341 -16.32 14.33 0.41
C ALA A 341 -17.33 15.28 -0.24
N LYS A 342 -18.00 16.10 0.56
CA LYS A 342 -18.97 17.09 0.06
C LYS A 342 -18.31 18.23 -0.73
N SER A 343 -17.09 18.63 -0.35
CA SER A 343 -16.33 19.62 -1.09
C SER A 343 -15.88 19.10 -2.46
N LEU A 344 -15.42 17.86 -2.52
CA LEU A 344 -14.97 17.21 -3.77
C LEU A 344 -16.08 17.10 -4.82
N LYS A 345 -17.33 16.95 -4.40
CA LYS A 345 -18.48 16.91 -5.33
C LYS A 345 -18.56 18.14 -6.25
N ASN A 346 -18.03 19.25 -5.80
CA ASN A 346 -18.07 20.54 -6.54
C ASN A 346 -16.78 20.84 -7.30
N ALA A 347 -15.64 20.21 -6.96
CA ALA A 347 -14.31 20.62 -7.42
C ALA A 347 -13.64 19.67 -8.44
N GLY A 348 -14.17 18.45 -8.65
CA GLY A 348 -13.60 17.47 -9.58
C GLY A 348 -12.25 16.88 -9.19
N GLY A 349 -11.76 17.12 -7.95
CA GLY A 349 -10.52 16.58 -7.40
C GLY A 349 -10.17 17.20 -6.03
N ILE A 350 -9.16 16.62 -5.34
CA ILE A 350 -8.76 17.09 -4.00
C ILE A 350 -8.03 18.43 -4.10
N ASP A 351 -8.69 19.52 -3.64
CA ASP A 351 -8.05 20.82 -3.50
C ASP A 351 -7.38 20.94 -2.12
N GLN A 352 -6.05 21.13 -2.13
CA GLN A 352 -5.25 21.25 -0.91
C GLN A 352 -5.66 22.46 -0.05
N LYS A 353 -6.04 23.60 -0.67
CA LYS A 353 -6.43 24.81 0.06
C LYS A 353 -7.74 24.60 0.79
N GLU A 354 -8.69 23.96 0.13
CA GLU A 354 -9.99 23.66 0.72
C GLU A 354 -9.85 22.69 1.90
N VAL A 355 -9.05 21.61 1.72
CA VAL A 355 -8.79 20.66 2.81
C VAL A 355 -8.04 21.34 3.97
N SER A 356 -7.09 22.25 3.71
CA SER A 356 -6.41 23.00 4.77
C SER A 356 -7.40 23.86 5.56
N GLY A 357 -8.32 24.55 4.90
CA GLY A 357 -9.36 25.32 5.57
C GLY A 357 -10.29 24.45 6.43
N LEU A 358 -10.63 23.25 5.94
CA LEU A 358 -11.38 22.28 6.75
C LEU A 358 -10.57 21.80 7.96
N ILE A 359 -9.26 21.52 7.82
CA ILE A 359 -8.39 21.11 8.94
C ILE A 359 -8.40 22.20 10.02
N GLU A 360 -8.23 23.46 9.64
CA GLU A 360 -8.28 24.60 10.57
C GLU A 360 -9.63 24.64 11.30
N LYS A 361 -10.75 24.54 10.57
CA LYS A 361 -12.09 24.52 11.14
C LYS A 361 -12.30 23.40 12.17
N TYR A 362 -11.83 22.19 11.86
CA TYR A 362 -12.01 21.02 12.73
C TYR A 362 -11.02 21.00 13.90
N ASN A 363 -9.95 21.79 13.86
CA ASN A 363 -8.94 21.90 14.91
C ASN A 363 -9.22 23.04 15.92
N VAL A 364 -10.34 23.72 15.80
CA VAL A 364 -10.77 24.73 16.78
C VAL A 364 -11.44 24.06 17.97
N PHE A 365 -11.03 24.46 19.17
CA PHE A 365 -11.61 24.04 20.43
C PHE A 365 -12.20 25.25 21.18
N ASN A 366 -13.40 25.10 21.70
CA ASN A 366 -13.96 26.02 22.70
C ASN A 366 -13.30 25.75 24.06
N SER A 367 -13.54 26.61 25.05
CA SER A 367 -13.00 26.44 26.41
C SER A 367 -13.34 25.10 27.04
N ASP A 368 -14.51 24.56 26.75
CA ASP A 368 -14.99 23.29 27.31
C ASP A 368 -14.89 22.19 26.25
N ILE A 369 -13.80 21.42 26.33
CA ILE A 369 -13.59 20.25 25.47
C ILE A 369 -14.24 19.04 26.14
N PRO A 370 -15.17 18.34 25.43
CA PRO A 370 -15.78 17.13 25.96
C PRO A 370 -14.75 16.08 26.35
N GLU A 371 -15.01 15.35 27.43
CA GLU A 371 -14.08 14.37 28.01
C GLU A 371 -13.72 13.25 27.01
N ASP A 372 -14.68 12.81 26.18
CA ASP A 372 -14.50 11.79 25.18
C ASP A 372 -13.49 12.18 24.08
N MET A 373 -13.25 13.46 23.86
CA MET A 373 -12.24 13.96 22.92
C MET A 373 -10.80 13.58 23.35
N TYR A 374 -10.56 13.33 24.65
CA TYR A 374 -9.28 12.90 25.19
C TYR A 374 -9.10 11.37 25.13
N LEU A 375 -10.12 10.63 24.75
CA LEU A 375 -10.10 9.19 24.60
C LEU A 375 -9.88 8.79 23.14
N ASP A 376 -9.20 7.67 22.95
CA ASP A 376 -9.15 7.00 21.64
C ASP A 376 -10.45 6.21 21.39
N TYR A 377 -10.63 5.66 20.20
CA TYR A 377 -11.79 4.83 19.86
C TYR A 377 -11.84 3.53 20.66
#